data_61074291e4073845f27481559de4bdc3
#
_entry.id   61074291e4073845f27481559de4bdc3
#
_cell.length_a   1.000
_cell.length_b   1.000
_cell.length_c   1.000
_cell.angle_alpha   90.00
_cell.angle_beta   90.00
_cell.angle_gamma   90.00
#
_symmetry.space_group_name_H-M   'P 1'
#
loop_
_entity.id
_entity.type
_entity.pdbx_description
1 polymer ?
#
loop_
_entity_poly.entity_id
_entity_poly.type
_entity_poly.pdbx_seq_one_letter_code
_entity_poly.pdbx_strand_id
1 'polypeptide(L)'
;QLIIDTLKLPRLVMPVATITLGWPDEVPPLTDRLPLDAVMHAETYCDYTPERIDRFYEEKENLPENMEFVRLNGKQTLAQVFTDCRYTKSDNEAMSATLMATLKNQGFI
;
A
#
# COMPACT_ATOMS: atom_id res chain seq x y z
N GLN A 1 -0.95 -17.98 2.50
CA GLN A 1 -0.93 -19.43 2.72
C GLN A 1 0.25 -20.11 1.98
N LEU A 2 0.51 -19.82 0.69
CA LEU A 2 1.59 -20.45 -0.09
C LEU A 2 2.96 -20.43 0.61
N ILE A 3 3.39 -19.32 1.15
CA ILE A 3 4.69 -19.18 1.84
C ILE A 3 4.72 -20.07 3.10
N ILE A 4 3.63 -20.11 3.85
CA ILE A 4 3.48 -20.93 5.05
C ILE A 4 3.68 -22.41 4.69
N ASP A 5 3.00 -22.86 3.65
CA ASP A 5 3.05 -24.27 3.22
C ASP A 5 4.44 -24.63 2.64
N THR A 6 5.00 -23.75 1.81
CA THR A 6 6.32 -23.96 1.19
C THR A 6 7.44 -24.04 2.23
N LEU A 7 7.41 -23.15 3.21
CA LEU A 7 8.41 -23.10 4.28
C LEU A 7 8.06 -24.02 5.47
N LYS A 8 6.90 -24.69 5.42
CA LYS A 8 6.40 -25.57 6.51
C LYS A 8 6.42 -24.85 7.86
N LEU A 9 5.94 -23.62 7.89
CA LEU A 9 5.96 -22.81 9.11
C LEU A 9 5.07 -23.44 10.19
N PRO A 10 5.56 -23.54 11.43
CA PRO A 10 4.75 -24.08 12.52
C PRO A 10 3.59 -23.15 12.91
N ARG A 11 2.68 -23.65 13.72
CA ARG A 11 1.60 -22.83 14.30
C ARG A 11 2.16 -21.61 15.03
N LEU A 12 1.39 -20.55 15.08
CA LEU A 12 1.76 -19.27 15.71
C LEU A 12 2.97 -18.58 15.05
N VAL A 13 3.28 -18.94 13.80
CA VAL A 13 4.28 -18.26 12.97
C VAL A 13 3.64 -17.80 11.68
N MET A 14 3.81 -16.54 11.35
CA MET A 14 3.27 -15.94 10.15
C MET A 14 4.33 -15.08 9.44
N PRO A 15 4.53 -15.22 8.13
CA PRO A 15 5.41 -14.33 7.38
C PRO A 15 4.76 -12.94 7.25
N VAL A 16 5.52 -11.91 7.61
CA VAL A 16 5.04 -10.51 7.56
C VAL A 16 5.54 -9.81 6.31
N ALA A 17 6.80 -10.05 5.95
CA ALA A 17 7.42 -9.44 4.78
C ALA A 17 8.48 -10.36 4.19
N THR A 18 8.73 -10.20 2.91
CA THR A 18 9.82 -10.88 2.20
C THR A 18 10.77 -9.82 1.63
N ILE A 19 12.07 -10.02 1.82
CA ILE A 19 13.10 -9.17 1.26
C ILE A 19 13.93 -10.03 0.29
N THR A 20 14.05 -9.56 -0.95
CA THR A 20 14.96 -10.15 -1.94
C THR A 20 16.21 -9.29 -2.06
N LEU A 21 17.37 -9.92 -2.12
CA LEU A 21 18.65 -9.26 -2.25
C LEU A 21 19.35 -9.80 -3.51
N GLY A 22 19.97 -8.93 -4.26
CA GLY A 22 20.69 -9.30 -5.49
C GLY A 22 21.39 -8.10 -6.14
N TRP A 23 22.12 -8.38 -7.20
CA TRP A 23 22.64 -7.33 -8.05
C TRP A 23 21.52 -6.82 -8.96
N PRO A 24 21.31 -5.48 -9.04
CA PRO A 24 20.28 -4.95 -9.93
C PRO A 24 20.66 -5.16 -11.38
N ASP A 25 19.70 -5.62 -12.17
CA ASP A 25 19.83 -5.73 -13.63
C ASP A 25 19.59 -4.38 -14.31
N GLU A 26 18.75 -3.54 -13.69
CA GLU A 26 18.43 -2.19 -14.15
C GLU A 26 18.61 -1.17 -13.02
N VAL A 27 18.91 0.08 -13.39
CA VAL A 27 18.95 1.22 -12.47
C VAL A 27 17.82 2.18 -12.86
N PRO A 28 16.57 1.90 -12.46
CA PRO A 28 15.46 2.78 -12.77
C PRO A 28 15.61 4.13 -12.06
N PRO A 29 15.01 5.22 -12.60
CA PRO A 29 14.95 6.48 -11.90
C PRO A 29 14.20 6.35 -10.58
N LEU A 30 14.50 7.23 -9.63
CA LEU A 30 13.74 7.30 -8.39
C LEU A 30 12.29 7.68 -8.70
N THR A 31 11.37 6.91 -8.16
CA THR A 31 9.94 7.26 -8.23
C THR A 31 9.60 8.33 -7.19
N ASP A 32 8.63 9.14 -7.51
CA ASP A 32 8.05 10.12 -6.59
C ASP A 32 7.54 9.46 -5.29
N ARG A 33 7.60 10.19 -4.21
CA ARG A 33 7.12 9.75 -2.88
C ARG A 33 6.21 10.83 -2.29
N LEU A 34 5.35 10.42 -1.37
CA LEU A 34 4.67 11.39 -0.51
C LEU A 34 5.67 12.04 0.46
N PRO A 35 5.41 13.26 0.93
CA PRO A 35 6.25 13.91 1.93
C PRO A 35 6.32 13.10 3.23
N LEU A 36 7.41 13.27 3.98
CA LEU A 36 7.68 12.42 5.15
C LEU A 36 6.57 12.52 6.22
N ASP A 37 6.00 13.68 6.41
CA ASP A 37 4.90 13.92 7.35
C ASP A 37 3.55 13.32 6.92
N ALA A 38 3.48 12.77 5.70
CA ALA A 38 2.37 11.94 5.27
C ALA A 38 2.46 10.48 5.73
N VAL A 39 3.62 10.03 6.19
CA VAL A 39 3.85 8.62 6.55
C VAL A 39 4.46 8.46 7.95
N MET A 40 4.98 9.53 8.53
CA MET A 40 5.61 9.52 9.84
C MET A 40 4.85 10.41 10.83
N HIS A 41 4.52 9.85 11.97
CA HIS A 41 3.90 10.56 13.08
C HIS A 41 4.90 10.65 14.23
N ALA A 42 5.27 11.87 14.65
CA ALA A 42 6.17 12.09 15.76
C ALA A 42 5.37 12.13 17.07
N GLU A 43 5.75 11.33 18.06
CA GLU A 43 5.17 11.25 19.41
C GLU A 43 3.70 10.77 19.43
N THR A 44 2.83 11.37 18.62
CA THR A 44 1.39 11.11 18.61
C THR A 44 0.87 10.91 17.18
N TYR A 45 -0.13 10.05 17.05
CA TYR A 45 -0.84 9.88 15.79
C TYR A 45 -1.63 11.15 15.44
N CYS A 46 -1.53 11.56 14.19
CA CYS A 46 -2.28 12.70 13.66
C CYS A 46 -3.12 12.21 12.46
N ASP A 47 -4.44 12.26 12.59
CA ASP A 47 -5.36 11.72 11.59
C ASP A 47 -5.31 12.47 10.26
N TYR A 48 -5.76 11.81 9.20
CA TYR A 48 -5.80 12.36 7.85
C TYR A 48 -7.15 13.04 7.61
N THR A 49 -7.14 14.37 7.60
CA THR A 49 -8.29 15.15 7.12
C THR A 49 -8.22 15.29 5.60
N PRO A 50 -9.35 15.61 4.91
CA PRO A 50 -9.34 15.86 3.47
C PRO A 50 -8.26 16.89 3.06
N GLU A 51 -8.14 17.99 3.78
CA GLU A 51 -7.19 19.07 3.49
C GLU A 51 -5.74 18.61 3.65
N ARG A 52 -5.46 17.71 4.60
CA ARG A 52 -4.12 17.13 4.75
C ARG A 52 -3.81 16.16 3.61
N ILE A 53 -4.79 15.37 3.19
CA ILE A 53 -4.63 14.45 2.05
C ILE A 53 -4.33 15.26 0.79
N ASP A 54 -5.10 16.30 0.49
CA ASP A 54 -4.90 17.17 -0.66
C ASP A 54 -3.48 17.78 -0.65
N ARG A 55 -3.06 18.33 0.49
CA ARG A 55 -1.71 18.89 0.64
C ARG A 55 -0.60 17.85 0.41
N PHE A 56 -0.74 16.64 0.92
CA PHE A 56 0.26 15.59 0.76
C PHE A 56 0.38 15.07 -0.67
N TYR A 57 -0.69 15.16 -1.43
CA TYR A 57 -0.72 14.73 -2.81
C TYR A 57 -0.40 15.84 -3.81
N GLU A 58 -0.39 17.11 -3.40
CA GLU A 58 -0.29 18.29 -4.28
C GLU A 58 0.91 18.21 -5.23
N GLU A 59 2.13 18.02 -4.71
CA GLU A 59 3.34 17.94 -5.55
C GLU A 59 3.29 16.73 -6.49
N LYS A 60 2.90 15.59 -5.94
CA LYS A 60 2.80 14.33 -6.69
C LYS A 60 1.75 14.41 -7.79
N GLU A 61 0.61 15.01 -7.50
CA GLU A 61 -0.51 15.13 -8.42
C GLU A 61 -0.20 16.09 -9.58
N ASN A 62 0.62 17.09 -9.35
CA ASN A 62 1.07 18.05 -10.37
C ASN A 62 2.14 17.50 -11.33
N LEU A 63 2.64 16.30 -11.12
CA LEU A 63 3.53 15.65 -12.09
C LEU A 63 2.75 15.29 -13.38
N PRO A 64 3.30 15.58 -14.58
CA PRO A 64 2.58 15.35 -15.84
C PRO A 64 2.05 13.92 -16.01
N GLU A 65 2.84 12.93 -15.63
CA GLU A 65 2.46 11.52 -15.67
C GLU A 65 1.29 11.19 -14.73
N ASN A 66 1.23 11.81 -13.56
CA ASN A 66 0.17 11.60 -12.59
C ASN A 66 -1.12 12.33 -12.98
N MET A 67 -1.00 13.53 -13.55
CA MET A 67 -2.14 14.25 -14.13
C MET A 67 -2.79 13.44 -15.26
N GLU A 68 -1.99 12.89 -16.15
CA GLU A 68 -2.49 12.02 -17.23
C GLU A 68 -3.10 10.73 -16.68
N PHE A 69 -2.51 10.16 -15.64
CA PHE A 69 -3.03 8.97 -14.97
C PHE A 69 -4.42 9.22 -14.34
N VAL A 70 -4.61 10.36 -13.67
CA VAL A 70 -5.92 10.79 -13.14
C VAL A 70 -6.94 10.93 -14.27
N ARG A 71 -6.56 11.62 -15.36
CA ARG A 71 -7.41 11.83 -16.53
C ARG A 71 -7.85 10.51 -17.18
N LEU A 72 -6.92 9.59 -17.41
CA LEU A 72 -7.21 8.29 -18.03
C LEU A 72 -8.15 7.42 -17.19
N ASN A 73 -8.12 7.57 -15.88
CA ASN A 73 -9.01 6.84 -14.97
C ASN A 73 -10.35 7.57 -14.70
N GLY A 74 -10.57 8.73 -15.31
CA GLY A 74 -11.80 9.50 -15.16
C GLY A 74 -12.04 10.00 -13.72
N LYS A 75 -10.97 10.27 -12.99
CA LYS A 75 -11.01 10.75 -11.61
C LYS A 75 -10.65 12.23 -11.52
N GLN A 76 -10.86 12.82 -10.34
CA GLN A 76 -10.55 14.23 -10.08
C GLN A 76 -9.21 14.39 -9.36
N THR A 77 -8.82 13.40 -8.56
CA THR A 77 -7.58 13.41 -7.78
C THR A 77 -6.84 12.09 -7.88
N LEU A 78 -5.53 12.13 -7.65
CA LEU A 78 -4.68 10.94 -7.64
C LEU A 78 -5.06 9.99 -6.48
N ALA A 79 -5.46 10.54 -5.34
CA ALA A 79 -5.94 9.74 -4.21
C ALA A 79 -7.17 8.90 -4.60
N GLN A 80 -8.12 9.45 -5.36
CA GLN A 80 -9.28 8.71 -5.87
C GLN A 80 -8.88 7.57 -6.81
N VAL A 81 -7.83 7.73 -7.62
CA VAL A 81 -7.35 6.63 -8.47
C VAL A 81 -6.86 5.46 -7.62
N PHE A 82 -6.17 5.74 -6.53
CA PHE A 82 -5.71 4.68 -5.62
C PHE A 82 -6.85 3.99 -4.89
N THR A 83 -7.83 4.72 -4.39
CA THR A 83 -8.93 4.16 -3.60
C THR A 83 -10.04 3.51 -4.43
N ASP A 84 -10.32 4.03 -5.62
CA ASP A 84 -11.44 3.57 -6.41
C ASP A 84 -11.07 2.60 -7.55
N CYS A 85 -9.79 2.63 -7.99
CA CYS A 85 -9.36 1.85 -9.14
C CYS A 85 -8.27 0.84 -8.80
N ARG A 86 -7.36 1.15 -7.86
CA ARG A 86 -6.19 0.31 -7.56
C ARG A 86 -6.34 -0.53 -6.29
N TYR A 87 -6.87 0.05 -5.24
CA TYR A 87 -7.03 -0.59 -3.93
C TYR A 87 -8.47 -0.39 -3.48
N THR A 88 -9.38 -1.01 -4.20
CA THR A 88 -10.81 -0.83 -3.96
C THR A 88 -11.23 -1.40 -2.61
N LYS A 89 -12.36 -0.95 -2.11
CA LYS A 89 -12.94 -1.48 -0.88
C LYS A 89 -13.13 -3.00 -0.96
N SER A 90 -13.61 -3.51 -2.09
CA SER A 90 -13.81 -4.94 -2.31
C SER A 90 -12.49 -5.74 -2.27
N ASP A 91 -11.40 -5.20 -2.83
CA ASP A 91 -10.09 -5.85 -2.75
C ASP A 91 -9.59 -5.89 -1.31
N ASN A 92 -9.76 -4.79 -0.57
CA ASN A 92 -9.39 -4.73 0.83
C ASN A 92 -10.18 -5.73 1.69
N GLU A 93 -11.50 -5.84 1.47
CA GLU A 93 -12.36 -6.80 2.16
C GLU A 93 -11.92 -8.25 1.85
N ALA A 94 -11.61 -8.57 0.59
CA ALA A 94 -11.14 -9.89 0.18
C ALA A 94 -9.77 -10.23 0.79
N MET A 95 -8.83 -9.28 0.78
CA MET A 95 -7.52 -9.45 1.43
C MET A 95 -7.65 -9.63 2.94
N SER A 96 -8.53 -8.86 3.59
CA SER A 96 -8.79 -8.98 5.03
C SER A 96 -9.40 -10.33 5.39
N ALA A 97 -10.35 -10.83 4.60
CA ALA A 97 -10.93 -12.16 4.80
C ALA A 97 -9.87 -13.26 4.67
N THR A 98 -8.98 -13.15 3.68
CA THR A 98 -7.85 -14.08 3.49
C THR A 98 -6.88 -14.03 4.67
N LEU A 99 -6.54 -12.85 5.15
CA LEU A 99 -5.70 -12.68 6.34
C LEU A 99 -6.32 -13.33 7.56
N MET A 100 -7.61 -13.06 7.83
CA MET A 100 -8.33 -13.64 8.96
C MET A 100 -8.37 -15.17 8.90
N ALA A 101 -8.61 -15.74 7.72
CA ALA A 101 -8.57 -17.19 7.53
C ALA A 101 -7.18 -17.77 7.82
N THR A 102 -6.12 -17.07 7.37
CA THR A 102 -4.73 -17.49 7.63
C THR A 102 -4.39 -17.42 9.12
N LEU A 103 -4.80 -16.37 9.83
CA LEU A 103 -4.60 -16.24 11.27
C LEU A 103 -5.29 -17.37 12.05
N LYS A 104 -6.54 -17.73 11.66
CA LYS A 104 -7.26 -18.88 12.24
C LYS A 104 -6.51 -20.18 12.00
N ASN A 105 -6.11 -20.46 10.75
CA ASN A 105 -5.40 -21.69 10.40
C ASN A 105 -4.07 -21.82 11.15
N GLN A 106 -3.38 -20.70 11.39
CA GLN A 106 -2.14 -20.66 12.17
C GLN A 106 -2.36 -20.67 13.69
N GLY A 107 -3.59 -20.51 14.16
CA GLY A 107 -3.95 -20.61 15.58
C GLY A 107 -3.70 -19.35 16.39
N PHE A 108 -3.65 -18.18 15.74
CA PHE A 108 -3.58 -16.89 16.44
C PHE A 108 -4.91 -16.46 17.04
N ILE A 109 -6.01 -16.86 16.43
CA ILE A 109 -7.39 -16.58 16.84
C ILE A 109 -8.27 -17.82 16.63
#